data_8b2c57eb4b76f8a7181752ae49e7a4f0
#
_entry.id   8b2c57eb4b76f8a7181752ae49e7a4f0
#
_cell.length_a   1.000
_cell.length_b   1.000
_cell.length_c   1.000
_cell.angle_alpha   90.00
_cell.angle_beta   90.00
_cell.angle_gamma   90.00
#
_symmetry.space_group_name_H-M   'P 1'
#
loop_
_entity.id
_entity.type
_entity.pdbx_description
1 polymer ?
#
loop_
_entity_poly.entity_id
_entity_poly.type
_entity_poly.pdbx_seq_one_letter_code
_entity_poly.pdbx_strand_id
1 'polypeptide(L)'
;MQRLPRTVPLKQAMGMMLTGRRVGAQEGLKLGFVTAMVPHAKLMEEARRWAGLILECSPMSVRATKQAVMRSLDATSLQEAMNNLSYPAYAAMAKGEDAIEGPKAFAEKRKPDWKGR
;
A
#
# COMPACT_ATOMS: atom_id res chain seq x y z
N MET A 1 -10.39 5.70 16.42
CA MET A 1 -11.13 6.85 15.81
C MET A 1 -10.37 7.53 14.68
N GLN A 2 -9.02 7.59 14.67
CA GLN A 2 -8.26 8.40 13.69
C GLN A 2 -8.05 7.73 12.32
N ARG A 3 -8.06 6.40 12.22
CA ARG A 3 -7.80 5.70 10.96
C ARG A 3 -8.99 5.71 10.01
N LEU A 4 -10.18 5.39 10.50
CA LEU A 4 -11.37 5.24 9.66
C LEU A 4 -11.70 6.51 8.86
N PRO A 5 -11.71 7.73 9.44
CA PRO A 5 -11.97 8.97 8.68
C PRO A 5 -10.93 9.30 7.61
N ARG A 6 -9.75 8.67 7.67
CA ARG A 6 -8.69 8.81 6.66
C ARG A 6 -8.75 7.74 5.56
N THR A 7 -9.59 6.73 5.73
CA THR A 7 -9.70 5.59 4.81
C THR A 7 -10.98 5.62 4.00
N VAL A 8 -12.07 6.13 4.58
CA VAL A 8 -13.38 6.18 3.91
C VAL A 8 -13.93 7.60 3.90
N PRO A 9 -14.93 7.93 3.04
CA PRO A 9 -15.55 9.25 3.05
C PRO A 9 -15.99 9.68 4.43
N LEU A 10 -15.68 10.93 4.83
CA LEU A 10 -15.88 11.43 6.19
C LEU A 10 -17.31 11.23 6.69
N LYS A 11 -18.32 11.48 5.87
CA LYS A 11 -19.73 11.28 6.25
C LYS A 11 -20.05 9.82 6.61
N GLN A 12 -19.48 8.87 5.89
CA GLN A 12 -19.64 7.44 6.18
C GLN A 12 -18.93 7.07 7.49
N ALA A 13 -17.69 7.54 7.66
CA ALA A 13 -16.97 7.34 8.91
C ALA A 13 -17.75 7.90 10.12
N MET A 14 -18.25 9.13 10.01
CA MET A 14 -19.05 9.76 11.08
C MET A 14 -20.33 8.99 11.37
N GLY A 15 -21.07 8.55 10.33
CA GLY A 15 -22.25 7.72 10.51
C GLY A 15 -21.98 6.43 11.28
N MET A 16 -20.89 5.73 10.92
CA MET A 16 -20.47 4.50 11.62
C MET A 16 -20.03 4.76 13.06
N MET A 17 -19.25 5.80 13.28
CA MET A 17 -18.64 6.09 14.59
C MET A 17 -19.64 6.67 15.59
N LEU A 18 -20.56 7.54 15.15
CA LEU A 18 -21.53 8.19 16.03
C LEU A 18 -22.69 7.25 16.41
N THR A 19 -23.05 6.32 15.51
CA THR A 19 -24.14 5.37 15.76
C THR A 19 -23.67 4.05 16.36
N GLY A 20 -22.38 3.75 16.29
CA GLY A 20 -21.83 2.45 16.70
C GLY A 20 -22.34 1.27 15.86
N ARG A 21 -22.94 1.54 14.67
CA ARG A 21 -23.52 0.49 13.83
C ARG A 21 -22.45 -0.50 13.37
N ARG A 22 -22.85 -1.76 13.24
CA ARG A 22 -22.00 -2.80 12.67
C ARG A 22 -21.99 -2.70 11.15
N VAL A 23 -20.82 -2.96 10.55
CA VAL A 23 -20.60 -2.93 9.11
C VAL A 23 -20.10 -4.31 8.68
N GLY A 24 -20.79 -4.92 7.72
CA GLY A 24 -20.40 -6.23 7.17
C GLY A 24 -19.27 -6.11 6.17
N ALA A 25 -18.61 -7.22 5.84
CA ALA A 25 -17.46 -7.27 4.93
C ALA A 25 -17.80 -6.73 3.51
N GLN A 26 -18.99 -7.02 3.00
CA GLN A 26 -19.42 -6.54 1.68
C GLN A 26 -19.58 -5.01 1.65
N GLU A 27 -20.10 -4.41 2.69
CA GLU A 27 -20.18 -2.95 2.82
C GLU A 27 -18.77 -2.37 2.97
N GLY A 28 -17.91 -3.01 3.76
CA GLY A 28 -16.51 -2.62 3.92
C GLY A 28 -15.73 -2.62 2.62
N LEU A 29 -15.98 -3.60 1.75
CA LEU A 29 -15.41 -3.65 0.39
C LEU A 29 -15.90 -2.47 -0.47
N LYS A 30 -17.20 -2.17 -0.44
CA LYS A 30 -17.76 -1.01 -1.16
C LYS A 30 -17.23 0.33 -0.65
N LEU A 31 -16.99 0.44 0.65
CA LEU A 31 -16.43 1.65 1.29
C LEU A 31 -14.91 1.77 1.16
N GLY A 32 -14.22 0.72 0.72
CA GLY A 32 -12.79 0.73 0.41
C GLY A 32 -11.85 0.46 1.59
N PHE A 33 -12.36 0.12 2.79
CA PHE A 33 -11.48 -0.27 3.90
C PHE A 33 -11.25 -1.78 4.02
N VAL A 34 -11.97 -2.58 3.21
CA VAL A 34 -11.72 -4.00 2.99
C VAL A 34 -11.26 -4.18 1.55
N THR A 35 -10.11 -4.81 1.34
CA THR A 35 -9.49 -4.97 0.02
C THR A 35 -10.05 -6.15 -0.76
N ALA A 36 -10.39 -7.24 -0.07
CA ALA A 36 -10.96 -8.44 -0.67
C ALA A 36 -11.92 -9.12 0.31
N MET A 37 -12.90 -9.83 -0.22
CA MET A 37 -13.85 -10.63 0.55
C MET A 37 -13.94 -12.03 -0.09
N VAL A 38 -13.68 -13.03 0.71
CA VAL A 38 -13.72 -14.45 0.31
C VAL A 38 -14.45 -15.29 1.36
N PRO A 39 -14.93 -16.49 1.02
CA PRO A 39 -15.40 -17.43 2.03
C PRO A 39 -14.33 -17.67 3.11
N HIS A 40 -14.75 -17.84 4.37
CA HIS A 40 -13.84 -17.99 5.50
C HIS A 40 -12.77 -19.08 5.29
N ALA A 41 -13.14 -20.21 4.70
CA ALA A 41 -12.22 -21.30 4.39
C ALA A 41 -11.09 -20.91 3.42
N LYS A 42 -11.28 -19.85 2.61
CA LYS A 42 -10.30 -19.34 1.63
C LYS A 42 -9.52 -18.12 2.12
N LEU A 43 -9.73 -17.68 3.37
CA LEU A 43 -9.10 -16.47 3.90
C LEU A 43 -7.57 -16.53 3.81
N MET A 44 -6.97 -17.63 4.26
CA MET A 44 -5.50 -17.78 4.26
C MET A 44 -4.93 -17.95 2.85
N GLU A 45 -5.67 -18.58 1.94
CA GLU A 45 -5.29 -18.68 0.53
C GLU A 45 -5.20 -17.27 -0.09
N GLU A 46 -6.25 -16.46 0.09
CA GLU A 46 -6.29 -15.09 -0.43
C GLU A 46 -5.22 -14.20 0.20
N ALA A 47 -4.99 -14.31 1.51
CA ALA A 47 -3.93 -13.57 2.18
C ALA A 47 -2.54 -13.93 1.62
N ARG A 48 -2.27 -15.22 1.36
CA ARG A 48 -1.01 -15.66 0.72
C ARG A 48 -0.90 -15.18 -0.73
N ARG A 49 -2.01 -15.14 -1.47
CA ARG A 49 -2.03 -14.59 -2.82
C ARG A 49 -1.59 -13.12 -2.82
N TRP A 50 -2.13 -12.28 -1.92
CA TRP A 50 -1.71 -10.89 -1.76
C TRP A 50 -0.25 -10.75 -1.35
N ALA A 51 0.21 -11.57 -0.42
CA ALA A 51 1.62 -11.61 -0.02
C ALA A 51 2.53 -11.99 -1.20
N GLY A 52 2.11 -12.96 -2.03
CA GLY A 52 2.82 -13.36 -3.24
C GLY A 52 2.98 -12.21 -4.24
N LEU A 53 1.91 -11.45 -4.49
CA LEU A 53 1.97 -10.27 -5.37
C LEU A 53 2.98 -9.21 -4.86
N ILE A 54 3.05 -9.03 -3.54
CA ILE A 54 4.04 -8.10 -2.95
C ILE A 54 5.46 -8.64 -3.13
N LEU A 55 5.66 -9.96 -3.00
CA LEU A 55 6.96 -10.59 -3.16
C LEU A 55 7.48 -10.59 -4.61
N GLU A 56 6.60 -10.39 -5.59
CA GLU A 56 7.00 -10.20 -7.00
C GLU A 56 7.63 -8.81 -7.25
N CYS A 57 7.47 -7.88 -6.32
CA CYS A 57 8.02 -6.53 -6.42
C CYS A 57 9.39 -6.43 -5.73
N SER A 58 10.22 -5.45 -6.16
CA SER A 58 11.46 -5.14 -5.45
C SER A 58 11.19 -4.83 -3.97
N PRO A 59 11.87 -5.52 -3.03
CA PRO A 59 11.76 -5.21 -1.60
C PRO A 59 12.11 -3.75 -1.26
N MET A 60 13.02 -3.15 -2.03
CA MET A 60 13.41 -1.75 -1.88
C MET A 60 12.25 -0.83 -2.27
N SER A 61 11.60 -1.10 -3.41
CA SER A 61 10.44 -0.33 -3.87
C SER A 61 9.24 -0.46 -2.93
N VAL A 62 8.97 -1.65 -2.41
CA VAL A 62 7.89 -1.88 -1.42
C VAL A 62 8.11 -1.04 -0.16
N ARG A 63 9.34 -1.03 0.38
CA ARG A 63 9.69 -0.23 1.57
C ARG A 63 9.59 1.26 1.29
N ALA A 64 10.13 1.72 0.16
CA ALA A 64 10.09 3.12 -0.25
C ALA A 64 8.67 3.62 -0.47
N THR A 65 7.83 2.87 -1.20
CA THR A 65 6.42 3.20 -1.43
C THR A 65 5.66 3.30 -0.12
N LYS A 66 5.81 2.29 0.77
CA LYS A 66 5.13 2.31 2.07
C LYS A 66 5.54 3.53 2.90
N GLN A 67 6.84 3.85 2.96
CA GLN A 67 7.33 5.01 3.69
C GLN A 67 6.80 6.31 3.10
N ALA A 68 6.91 6.49 1.79
CA ALA A 68 6.47 7.70 1.11
C ALA A 68 4.95 7.94 1.30
N VAL A 69 4.12 6.92 1.06
CA VAL A 69 2.66 7.03 1.23
C VAL A 69 2.29 7.35 2.68
N MET A 70 2.84 6.62 3.65
CA MET A 70 2.50 6.87 5.05
C MET A 70 2.94 8.23 5.55
N ARG A 71 4.10 8.72 5.09
CA ARG A 71 4.60 10.06 5.46
C ARG A 71 3.85 11.17 4.75
N SER A 72 3.38 10.94 3.51
CA SER A 72 2.60 11.94 2.78
C SER A 72 1.26 12.27 3.45
N LEU A 73 0.71 11.34 4.24
CA LEU A 73 -0.52 11.58 5.01
C LEU A 73 -0.34 12.58 6.17
N ASP A 74 0.88 12.84 6.58
CA ASP A 74 1.23 13.80 7.63
C ASP A 74 1.64 15.17 7.06
N ALA A 75 1.77 15.29 5.71
CA ALA A 75 2.11 16.53 5.05
C ALA A 75 0.91 17.49 5.02
N THR A 76 1.16 18.79 5.11
CA THR A 76 0.11 19.83 5.11
C THR A 76 -0.50 20.08 3.72
N SER A 77 0.22 19.68 2.66
CA SER A 77 -0.24 19.80 1.28
C SER A 77 0.38 18.73 0.38
N LEU A 78 -0.27 18.49 -0.77
CA LEU A 78 0.28 17.62 -1.81
C LEU A 78 1.65 18.12 -2.31
N GLN A 79 1.79 19.44 -2.47
CA GLN A 79 3.04 20.03 -2.93
C GLN A 79 4.19 19.77 -1.94
N GLU A 80 3.92 19.90 -0.64
CA GLU A 80 4.90 19.56 0.40
C GLU A 80 5.25 18.06 0.36
N ALA A 81 4.26 17.18 0.26
CA ALA A 81 4.48 15.74 0.14
C ALA A 81 5.36 15.38 -1.07
N MET A 82 5.12 16.02 -2.23
CA MET A 82 5.88 15.81 -3.47
C MET A 82 7.32 16.36 -3.39
N ASN A 83 7.53 17.46 -2.69
CA ASN A 83 8.85 18.07 -2.55
C ASN A 83 9.73 17.34 -1.53
N ASN A 84 9.12 16.62 -0.59
CA ASN A 84 9.83 15.91 0.47
C ASN A 84 10.13 14.47 0.08
N LEU A 85 11.04 14.26 -0.87
CA LEU A 85 11.51 12.92 -1.29
C LEU A 85 12.74 12.43 -0.49
N SER A 86 13.11 13.12 0.59
CA SER A 86 14.28 12.78 1.42
C SER A 86 14.03 11.63 2.40
N TYR A 87 13.13 10.71 2.06
CA TYR A 87 12.87 9.54 2.89
C TYR A 87 13.99 8.51 2.74
N PRO A 88 14.53 7.99 3.87
CA PRO A 88 15.67 7.04 3.84
C PRO A 88 15.43 5.82 2.95
N ALA A 89 14.23 5.23 2.96
CA ALA A 89 13.91 4.08 2.13
C ALA A 89 13.85 4.44 0.64
N TYR A 90 13.40 5.66 0.27
CA TYR A 90 13.41 6.15 -1.10
C TYR A 90 14.83 6.39 -1.59
N ALA A 91 15.67 7.03 -0.76
CA ALA A 91 17.07 7.25 -1.10
C ALA A 91 17.85 5.93 -1.27
N ALA A 92 17.57 4.94 -0.42
CA ALA A 92 18.15 3.60 -0.54
C ALA A 92 17.69 2.89 -1.82
N MET A 93 16.39 2.95 -2.13
CA MET A 93 15.83 2.38 -3.36
C MET A 93 16.48 2.97 -4.61
N ALA A 94 16.61 4.30 -4.68
CA ALA A 94 17.18 5.00 -5.85
C ALA A 94 18.65 4.64 -6.12
N LYS A 95 19.39 4.21 -5.09
CA LYS A 95 20.80 3.83 -5.18
C LYS A 95 21.03 2.32 -5.23
N GLY A 96 19.96 1.53 -5.02
CA GLY A 96 20.05 0.08 -4.92
C GLY A 96 20.21 -0.62 -6.28
N GLU A 97 20.71 -1.84 -6.25
CA GLU A 97 20.84 -2.71 -7.43
C GLU A 97 19.49 -2.94 -8.13
N ASP A 98 18.42 -3.03 -7.35
CA ASP A 98 17.05 -3.24 -7.84
C ASP A 98 16.54 -2.06 -8.72
N ALA A 99 17.07 -0.84 -8.53
CA ALA A 99 16.72 0.32 -9.35
C ALA A 99 17.22 0.17 -10.82
N ILE A 100 18.25 -0.61 -11.03
CA ILE A 100 18.80 -0.93 -12.35
C ILE A 100 18.13 -2.19 -12.90
N GLU A 101 17.96 -3.21 -12.04
CA GLU A 101 17.39 -4.50 -12.43
C GLU A 101 15.96 -4.37 -12.97
N GLY A 102 15.11 -3.56 -12.34
CA GLY A 102 13.72 -3.40 -12.76
C GLY A 102 13.55 -2.96 -14.22
N PRO A 103 14.09 -1.78 -14.61
CA PRO A 103 14.07 -1.31 -15.99
C PRO A 103 14.74 -2.28 -16.98
N LYS A 104 15.84 -2.91 -16.57
CA LYS A 104 16.55 -3.89 -17.40
C LYS A 104 15.70 -5.12 -17.68
N ALA A 105 15.13 -5.74 -16.64
CA ALA A 105 14.27 -6.91 -16.78
C ALA A 105 13.02 -6.61 -17.62
N PHE A 106 12.44 -5.39 -17.45
CA PHE A 106 11.31 -4.94 -18.27
C PHE A 106 11.69 -4.82 -19.75
N ALA A 107 12.83 -4.20 -20.08
CA ALA A 107 13.30 -4.07 -21.46
C ALA A 107 13.62 -5.44 -22.09
N GLU A 108 14.16 -6.36 -21.33
CA GLU A 108 14.49 -7.72 -21.75
C GLU A 108 13.28 -8.68 -21.72
N LYS A 109 12.11 -8.23 -21.29
CA LYS A 109 10.86 -9.02 -21.16
C LYS A 109 11.04 -10.29 -20.33
N ARG A 110 11.85 -10.24 -19.29
CA ARG A 110 12.08 -11.32 -18.32
C ARG A 110 11.61 -10.95 -16.93
N LYS A 111 11.48 -11.94 -16.07
CA LYS A 111 11.25 -11.70 -14.64
C LYS A 111 12.49 -11.04 -14.02
N PRO A 112 12.32 -10.03 -13.15
CA PRO A 112 13.42 -9.43 -12.43
C PRO A 112 13.96 -10.37 -11.35
N ASP A 113 15.24 -10.22 -11.05
CA ASP A 113 15.95 -10.94 -9.97
C ASP A 113 16.31 -9.95 -8.86
N TRP A 114 15.36 -9.71 -7.95
CA TRP A 114 15.49 -8.73 -6.91
C TRP A 114 16.55 -9.11 -5.85
N LYS A 115 17.47 -8.23 -5.57
CA LYS A 115 18.52 -8.42 -4.55
C LYS A 115 18.17 -7.79 -3.20
N GLY A 116 17.24 -6.82 -3.19
CA GLY A 116 16.78 -6.15 -1.98
C GLY A 116 17.79 -5.17 -1.37
N ARG A 117 18.78 -4.74 -2.16
CA ARG A 117 19.88 -3.86 -1.76
C ARG A 117 20.28 -2.91 -2.87
#